data_5d0c17a0ff7837663cab7de56c757c53
#
_entry.id   5d0c17a0ff7837663cab7de56c757c53
#
_cell.length_a   1.000
_cell.length_b   1.000
_cell.length_c   1.000
_cell.angle_alpha   90.00
_cell.angle_beta   90.00
_cell.angle_gamma   90.00
#
_symmetry.space_group_name_H-M   'P 1'
#
loop_
_entity.id
_entity.type
_entity.pdbx_description
1 polymer ?
#
loop_
_entity_poly.entity_id
_entity_poly.type
_entity_poly.pdbx_seq_one_letter_code
_entity_poly.pdbx_strand_id
1 'polypeptide(L)'
;SVQDMKEDFGDILNDFGVYADQDVQIKNKDFVMLCGKCNAEIVVEDVFCDIYIRHNSEAKIRVTGSGRAFVRMHDNSYVDVTSSMGGRAYIYDYCGATIRIDGNAVVRDRKNIPKNLDKLS
;
A
#
# COMPACT_ATOMS: atom_id res chain seq x y z
N SER A 1 24.94 11.28 -15.08
CA SER A 1 24.29 12.44 -14.50
C SER A 1 23.49 12.06 -13.25
N VAL A 2 23.08 13.06 -12.49
CA VAL A 2 22.23 12.81 -11.31
C VAL A 2 20.91 12.16 -11.71
N GLN A 3 20.35 12.55 -12.84
CA GLN A 3 19.11 11.98 -13.34
C GLN A 3 19.26 10.50 -13.69
N ASP A 4 20.36 10.13 -14.35
CA ASP A 4 20.65 8.75 -14.70
C ASP A 4 20.83 7.88 -13.44
N MET A 5 21.51 8.41 -12.43
CA MET A 5 21.69 7.72 -11.15
C MET A 5 20.35 7.49 -10.46
N LYS A 6 19.43 8.46 -10.49
CA LYS A 6 18.08 8.31 -9.92
C LYS A 6 17.28 7.23 -10.63
N GLU A 7 17.36 7.18 -11.95
CA GLU A 7 16.63 6.19 -12.75
C GLU A 7 17.15 4.78 -12.45
N ASP A 8 18.46 4.58 -12.44
CA ASP A 8 19.06 3.28 -12.12
C ASP A 8 18.71 2.84 -10.70
N PHE A 9 18.78 3.76 -9.74
CA PHE A 9 18.45 3.46 -8.36
C PHE A 9 16.95 3.15 -8.20
N GLY A 10 16.10 3.88 -8.93
CA GLY A 10 14.65 3.65 -8.94
C GLY A 10 14.30 2.26 -9.44
N ASP A 11 14.94 1.79 -10.50
CA ASP A 11 14.70 0.45 -11.02
C ASP A 11 15.10 -0.63 -10.02
N ILE A 12 16.21 -0.44 -9.32
CA ILE A 12 16.65 -1.37 -8.27
C ILE A 12 15.61 -1.41 -7.14
N LEU A 13 15.11 -0.25 -6.72
CA LEU A 13 14.09 -0.18 -5.67
C LEU A 13 12.79 -0.89 -6.10
N ASN A 14 12.39 -0.72 -7.36
CA ASN A 14 11.19 -1.37 -7.87
C ASN A 14 11.30 -2.90 -7.82
N ASP A 15 12.47 -3.45 -8.04
CA ASP A 15 12.71 -4.89 -7.92
C ASP A 15 12.47 -5.40 -6.49
N PHE A 16 12.63 -4.53 -5.49
CA PHE A 16 12.34 -4.84 -4.09
C PHE A 16 10.93 -4.42 -3.65
N GLY A 17 10.09 -3.96 -4.59
CA GLY A 17 8.72 -3.55 -4.27
C GLY A 17 8.60 -2.12 -3.77
N VAL A 18 9.64 -1.31 -3.87
CA VAL A 18 9.64 0.09 -3.44
C VAL A 18 9.52 1.00 -4.65
N TYR A 19 8.54 1.90 -4.60
CA TYR A 19 8.23 2.84 -5.69
C TYR A 19 8.24 4.26 -5.14
N ALA A 20 8.89 5.18 -5.83
CA ALA A 20 8.99 6.57 -5.42
C ALA A 20 8.65 7.51 -6.58
N ASP A 21 7.67 8.39 -6.36
CA ASP A 21 7.26 9.42 -7.32
C ASP A 21 6.91 8.84 -8.69
N GLN A 22 6.11 7.77 -8.70
CA GLN A 22 5.76 7.03 -9.92
C GLN A 22 4.27 6.78 -10.04
N ASP A 23 3.80 6.68 -11.29
CA ASP A 23 2.50 6.09 -11.61
C ASP A 23 2.77 4.63 -12.01
N VAL A 24 2.15 3.67 -11.32
CA VAL A 24 2.54 2.26 -11.46
C VAL A 24 1.33 1.34 -11.35
N GLN A 25 1.37 0.24 -12.12
CA GLN A 25 0.42 -0.86 -12.03
C GLN A 25 1.15 -2.09 -11.49
N ILE A 26 0.61 -2.68 -10.44
CA ILE A 26 1.25 -3.76 -9.69
C ILE A 26 0.27 -4.92 -9.57
N LYS A 27 0.72 -6.13 -9.86
CA LYS A 27 -0.13 -7.31 -9.73
C LYS A 27 0.59 -8.44 -9.01
N ASN A 28 -0.05 -8.96 -7.97
CA ASN A 28 0.33 -10.19 -7.27
C ASN A 28 1.77 -10.19 -6.76
N LYS A 29 2.15 -9.08 -6.14
CA LYS A 29 3.39 -8.98 -5.38
C LYS A 29 3.13 -9.32 -3.91
N ASP A 30 4.16 -9.69 -3.18
CA ASP A 30 4.08 -9.95 -1.74
C ASP A 30 4.37 -8.72 -0.89
N PHE A 31 5.02 -7.72 -1.48
CA PHE A 31 5.40 -6.49 -0.78
C PHE A 31 5.37 -5.30 -1.73
N VAL A 32 4.77 -4.20 -1.26
CA VAL A 32 4.71 -2.92 -1.98
C VAL A 32 4.92 -1.78 -0.98
N MET A 33 5.80 -0.86 -1.30
CA MET A 33 5.95 0.39 -0.55
C MET A 33 5.90 1.57 -1.51
N LEU A 34 4.96 2.48 -1.27
CA LEU A 34 4.79 3.69 -2.07
C LEU A 34 5.31 4.88 -1.28
N CYS A 35 6.25 5.60 -1.85
CA CYS A 35 6.90 6.76 -1.24
C CYS A 35 6.77 7.99 -2.13
N GLY A 36 6.89 9.17 -1.53
CA GLY A 36 6.78 10.42 -2.27
C GLY A 36 5.37 10.63 -2.78
N LYS A 37 5.24 10.85 -4.07
CA LYS A 37 3.93 11.03 -4.71
C LYS A 37 3.72 9.95 -5.77
N CYS A 38 3.21 8.81 -5.33
CA CYS A 38 2.88 7.70 -6.21
C CYS A 38 1.37 7.67 -6.47
N ASN A 39 0.99 7.24 -7.68
CA ASN A 39 -0.35 6.80 -8.00
C ASN A 39 -0.26 5.34 -8.44
N ALA A 40 -0.77 4.42 -7.62
CA ALA A 40 -0.64 3.01 -7.89
C ALA A 40 -2.00 2.34 -8.07
N GLU A 41 -2.07 1.42 -9.02
CA GLU A 41 -3.16 0.46 -9.12
C GLU A 41 -2.58 -0.91 -8.75
N ILE A 42 -3.13 -1.54 -7.70
CA ILE A 42 -2.59 -2.76 -7.13
C ILE A 42 -3.66 -3.84 -7.16
N VAL A 43 -3.34 -4.98 -7.76
CA VAL A 43 -4.21 -6.15 -7.78
C VAL A 43 -3.60 -7.23 -6.89
N VAL A 44 -4.40 -7.73 -5.95
CA VAL A 44 -4.03 -8.81 -5.03
C VAL A 44 -5.04 -9.94 -5.25
N GLU A 45 -4.62 -10.94 -6.02
CA GLU A 45 -5.47 -12.06 -6.42
C GLU A 45 -4.85 -13.37 -5.94
N ASP A 46 -5.51 -14.03 -5.00
CA ASP A 46 -5.09 -15.31 -4.43
C ASP A 46 -3.67 -15.28 -3.81
N VAL A 47 -3.21 -14.10 -3.39
CA VAL A 47 -1.90 -13.92 -2.74
C VAL A 47 -2.05 -13.06 -1.50
N PHE A 48 -1.03 -13.04 -0.65
CA PHE A 48 -0.92 -12.12 0.48
C PHE A 48 0.06 -11.01 0.11
N CYS A 49 -0.32 -9.77 0.32
CA CYS A 49 0.52 -8.62 -0.01
C CYS A 49 0.56 -7.64 1.15
N ASP A 50 1.76 -7.31 1.61
CA ASP A 50 1.99 -6.21 2.55
C ASP A 50 2.18 -4.91 1.77
N ILE A 51 1.37 -3.90 2.07
CA ILE A 51 1.35 -2.63 1.33
C ILE A 51 1.56 -1.49 2.32
N TYR A 52 2.60 -0.69 2.07
CA TYR A 52 2.89 0.52 2.84
C TYR A 52 2.65 1.73 1.93
N ILE A 53 1.74 2.62 2.34
CA ILE A 53 1.42 3.84 1.59
C ILE A 53 1.87 5.02 2.42
N ARG A 54 2.87 5.76 1.93
CA ARG A 54 3.52 6.84 2.66
C ARG A 54 3.47 8.15 1.89
N HIS A 55 3.75 9.24 2.61
CA HIS A 55 3.84 10.60 2.07
C HIS A 55 2.53 11.01 1.41
N ASN A 56 2.55 11.48 0.17
CA ASN A 56 1.36 11.93 -0.57
C ASN A 56 0.91 10.89 -1.61
N SER A 57 1.16 9.62 -1.33
CA SER A 57 0.85 8.55 -2.27
C SER A 57 -0.62 8.14 -2.21
N GLU A 58 -1.13 7.68 -3.34
CA GLU A 58 -2.49 7.19 -3.51
C GLU A 58 -2.45 5.79 -4.11
N ALA A 59 -3.34 4.92 -3.64
CA ALA A 59 -3.45 3.58 -4.19
C ALA A 59 -4.91 3.18 -4.40
N LYS A 60 -5.18 2.56 -5.54
CA LYS A 60 -6.40 1.81 -5.78
C LYS A 60 -6.04 0.34 -5.70
N ILE A 61 -6.66 -0.37 -4.75
CA ILE A 61 -6.34 -1.77 -4.46
C ILE A 61 -7.56 -2.62 -4.75
N ARG A 62 -7.39 -3.66 -5.56
CA ARG A 62 -8.41 -4.66 -5.79
C ARG A 62 -7.94 -5.98 -5.20
N VAL A 63 -8.74 -6.54 -4.28
CA VAL A 63 -8.44 -7.80 -3.62
C VAL A 63 -9.51 -8.81 -4.00
N THR A 64 -9.11 -9.93 -4.59
CA THR A 64 -10.06 -10.94 -5.06
C THR A 64 -9.64 -12.35 -4.69
N GLY A 65 -10.58 -13.28 -4.77
CA GLY A 65 -10.34 -14.69 -4.48
C GLY A 65 -9.92 -14.92 -3.05
N SER A 66 -8.86 -15.67 -2.82
CA SER A 66 -8.27 -15.86 -1.49
C SER A 66 -7.25 -14.78 -1.14
N GLY A 67 -7.20 -13.70 -1.90
CA GLY A 67 -6.25 -12.61 -1.67
C GLY A 67 -6.46 -11.90 -0.34
N ARG A 68 -5.35 -11.46 0.25
CA ARG A 68 -5.35 -10.66 1.49
C ARG A 68 -4.35 -9.53 1.34
N ALA A 69 -4.84 -8.29 1.52
CA ALA A 69 -4.00 -7.11 1.50
C ALA A 69 -3.89 -6.55 2.92
N PHE A 70 -2.66 -6.33 3.37
CA PHE A 70 -2.36 -5.72 4.66
C PHE A 70 -1.79 -4.34 4.38
N VAL A 71 -2.61 -3.30 4.59
CA VAL A 71 -2.31 -1.93 4.16
C VAL A 71 -1.99 -1.08 5.37
N ARG A 72 -0.83 -0.43 5.36
CA ARG A 72 -0.43 0.51 6.40
C ARG A 72 -0.34 1.90 5.81
N MET A 73 -1.15 2.81 6.39
CA MET A 73 -1.35 4.17 5.88
C MET A 73 -0.59 5.16 6.76
N HIS A 74 0.33 5.91 6.18
CA HIS A 74 1.12 6.94 6.86
C HIS A 74 0.99 8.29 6.15
N ASP A 75 1.23 9.36 6.88
CA ASP A 75 1.31 10.73 6.36
C ASP A 75 -0.03 11.18 5.73
N ASN A 76 -0.02 11.73 4.53
CA ASN A 76 -1.19 12.23 3.82
C ASN A 76 -1.67 11.27 2.73
N SER A 77 -1.56 9.99 2.99
CA SER A 77 -1.88 8.97 2.00
C SER A 77 -3.38 8.75 1.81
N TYR A 78 -3.72 8.14 0.68
CA TYR A 78 -5.09 7.83 0.29
C TYR A 78 -5.17 6.40 -0.22
N VAL A 79 -6.26 5.70 0.11
CA VAL A 79 -6.52 4.38 -0.45
C VAL A 79 -7.98 4.22 -0.84
N ASP A 80 -8.19 3.57 -1.98
CA ASP A 80 -9.49 3.13 -2.46
C ASP A 80 -9.40 1.61 -2.63
N VAL A 81 -10.14 0.87 -1.79
CA VAL A 81 -10.10 -0.60 -1.76
C VAL A 81 -11.41 -1.15 -2.28
N THR A 82 -11.31 -2.03 -3.26
CA THR A 82 -12.44 -2.84 -3.74
C THR A 82 -12.10 -4.31 -3.49
N SER A 83 -13.01 -5.03 -2.83
CA SER A 83 -12.83 -6.47 -2.63
C SER A 83 -14.00 -7.22 -3.25
N SER A 84 -13.71 -8.42 -3.76
CA SER A 84 -14.72 -9.29 -4.36
C SER A 84 -14.33 -10.75 -4.20
N MET A 85 -15.28 -11.64 -4.34
CA MET A 85 -15.09 -13.10 -4.38
C MET A 85 -14.29 -13.64 -3.18
N GLY A 86 -14.53 -13.09 -1.99
CA GLY A 86 -13.85 -13.54 -0.77
C GLY A 86 -12.59 -12.78 -0.42
N GLY A 87 -12.09 -11.91 -1.31
CA GLY A 87 -10.94 -11.07 -1.02
C GLY A 87 -11.18 -10.15 0.17
N ARG A 88 -10.14 -9.86 0.93
CA ARG A 88 -10.26 -9.02 2.13
C ARG A 88 -9.02 -8.16 2.30
N ALA A 89 -9.24 -6.92 2.77
CA ALA A 89 -8.17 -6.02 3.14
C ALA A 89 -8.20 -5.71 4.63
N TYR A 90 -7.03 -5.55 5.21
CA TYR A 90 -6.84 -5.08 6.58
C TYR A 90 -6.06 -3.77 6.49
N ILE A 91 -6.69 -2.67 6.92
CA ILE A 91 -6.11 -1.33 6.78
C ILE A 91 -5.76 -0.81 8.17
N TYR A 92 -4.48 -0.51 8.37
CA TYR A 92 -3.96 0.04 9.60
C TYR A 92 -3.67 1.52 9.36
N ASP A 93 -4.50 2.39 9.97
CA ASP A 93 -4.45 3.84 9.75
C ASP A 93 -3.65 4.50 10.87
N TYR A 94 -2.44 4.97 10.55
CA TYR A 94 -1.54 5.64 11.47
C TYR A 94 -1.63 7.17 11.42
N CYS A 95 -2.41 7.75 10.50
CA CYS A 95 -2.33 9.17 10.20
C CYS A 95 -3.67 9.90 10.03
N GLY A 96 -4.79 9.19 10.08
CA GLY A 96 -6.08 9.76 9.70
C GLY A 96 -6.23 9.89 8.19
N ALA A 97 -5.75 8.89 7.46
CA ALA A 97 -5.78 8.84 6.01
C ALA A 97 -7.22 8.81 5.47
N THR A 98 -7.39 9.23 4.22
CA THR A 98 -8.65 9.07 3.52
C THR A 98 -8.76 7.65 2.99
N ILE A 99 -9.82 6.95 3.39
CA ILE A 99 -10.02 5.54 3.07
C ILE A 99 -11.41 5.36 2.46
N ARG A 100 -11.45 4.81 1.24
CA ARG A 100 -12.69 4.36 0.59
C ARG A 100 -12.69 2.86 0.51
N ILE A 101 -13.84 2.25 0.83
CA ILE A 101 -13.97 0.80 0.83
C ILE A 101 -15.26 0.41 0.12
N ASP A 102 -15.13 -0.54 -0.81
CA ASP A 102 -16.26 -1.24 -1.41
C ASP A 102 -15.98 -2.74 -1.27
N GLY A 103 -16.68 -3.40 -0.34
CA GLY A 103 -16.54 -4.81 -0.07
C GLY A 103 -15.99 -5.10 1.33
N ASN A 104 -15.22 -6.17 1.47
CA ASN A 104 -14.74 -6.67 2.74
C ASN A 104 -13.39 -6.05 3.13
N ALA A 105 -13.42 -5.12 4.07
CA ALA A 105 -12.21 -4.56 4.65
C ALA A 105 -12.42 -4.25 6.13
N VAL A 106 -11.35 -4.37 6.91
CA VAL A 106 -11.33 -4.00 8.32
C VAL A 106 -10.36 -2.85 8.49
N VAL A 107 -10.84 -1.74 9.06
CA VAL A 107 -10.00 -0.57 9.34
C VAL A 107 -9.67 -0.56 10.84
N ARG A 108 -8.39 -0.44 11.16
CA ARG A 108 -7.91 -0.33 12.53
C ARG A 108 -7.24 1.02 12.72
N ASP A 109 -7.78 1.81 13.65
CA ASP A 109 -7.22 3.11 14.00
C ASP A 109 -5.97 2.91 14.86
N ARG A 110 -4.82 3.35 14.37
CA ARG A 110 -3.52 3.26 15.04
C ARG A 110 -2.92 4.62 15.37
N LYS A 111 -3.67 5.70 15.22
CA LYS A 111 -3.15 7.05 15.38
C LYS A 111 -2.60 7.35 16.78
N ASN A 112 -3.19 6.76 17.80
CA ASN A 112 -2.85 7.02 19.20
C ASN A 112 -2.01 5.92 19.84
N ILE A 113 -1.53 4.96 19.06
CA ILE A 113 -0.71 3.87 19.57
C ILE A 113 0.76 4.25 19.48
N PRO A 114 1.52 4.19 20.62
CA PRO A 114 2.96 4.42 20.58
C PRO A 114 3.66 3.47 19.61
N LYS A 115 4.60 4.00 18.81
CA LYS A 115 5.28 3.23 17.75
C LYS A 115 5.97 1.97 18.26
N ASN A 116 6.53 2.03 19.48
CA ASN A 116 7.23 0.89 20.06
C ASN A 116 6.27 -0.25 20.46
N LEU A 117 5.03 0.05 20.80
CA LEU A 117 4.01 -0.96 21.09
C LEU A 117 3.46 -1.58 19.80
N ASP A 118 3.33 -0.77 18.75
CA ASP A 118 2.83 -1.23 17.47
C ASP A 118 3.76 -2.26 16.84
N LYS A 119 5.06 -2.17 17.10
CA LYS A 119 6.04 -3.15 16.61
C LYS A 119 5.90 -4.53 17.24
N LEU A 120 5.21 -4.62 18.37
CA LEU A 120 5.03 -5.88 19.11
C LEU A 120 3.73 -6.59 18.71
N SER A 121 2.90 -5.92 17.97
CA SER A 121 1.63 -6.47 17.48
C SER A 121 1.76 -6.97 16.01
#